data_ff667305097ba0548fb66a2f445cb307
#
_entry.id   ff667305097ba0548fb66a2f445cb307
#
_cell.length_a   1.000
_cell.length_b   1.000
_cell.length_c   1.000
_cell.angle_alpha   90.00
_cell.angle_beta   90.00
_cell.angle_gamma   90.00
#
_symmetry.space_group_name_H-M   'P 1'
#
loop_
_entity.id
_entity.type
_entity.pdbx_description
1 polymer ?
#
loop_
_entity_poly.entity_id
_entity_poly.type
_entity_poly.pdbx_seq_one_letter_code
_entity_poly.pdbx_strand_id
1 'polypeptide(L)'
;MTMFLTIAVIVLIFVVIFQIAKASEYVSILKGEEVSRKQNNKVNGFLMVAFLVMGMIGVWYCNKLYFGKTLMAVDSASVEGARVDSMLWITIAITGIVFIATHILLFWFAYRYQESDKRKVFYFPHNNKLEVLWTIVPAIVLTVLVVIGLRNWFLFTGEPPQNAMVVEVTGKQFNWIFRYPGKDGALGKKYFKNINDVDNILGLIWDDQLGHDDVVTTTTMYLVKGKAVKLIIGSRDVIHDVGLSHFRMKMDAVPGIPTTMWFTPKYTTKEMKELTNNPNFVYEISCDQMCGN
;
A
#
# COMPACT_ATOMS: atom_id res chain seq x y z
N MET A 1 -9.97 8.42 27.73
CA MET A 1 -11.43 8.32 27.56
C MET A 1 -11.79 7.35 26.41
N THR A 2 -11.20 7.44 25.23
CA THR A 2 -11.45 6.55 24.09
C THR A 2 -11.15 5.07 24.37
N MET A 3 -10.03 4.74 25.01
CA MET A 3 -9.65 3.36 25.33
C MET A 3 -10.65 2.71 26.30
N PHE A 4 -11.10 3.43 27.32
CA PHE A 4 -12.12 2.94 28.26
C PHE A 4 -13.47 2.66 27.55
N LEU A 5 -13.88 3.57 26.65
CA LEU A 5 -15.10 3.41 25.87
C LEU A 5 -14.99 2.20 24.92
N THR A 6 -13.85 1.99 24.29
CA THR A 6 -13.61 0.82 23.42
C THR A 6 -13.72 -0.48 24.20
N ILE A 7 -13.06 -0.57 25.37
CA ILE A 7 -13.14 -1.74 26.24
C ILE A 7 -14.57 -1.98 26.70
N ALA A 8 -15.28 -0.93 27.12
CA ALA A 8 -16.67 -1.04 27.54
C ALA A 8 -17.60 -1.56 26.43
N VAL A 9 -17.40 -1.10 25.19
CA VAL A 9 -18.15 -1.59 24.02
C VAL A 9 -17.85 -3.06 23.74
N ILE A 10 -16.56 -3.47 23.80
CA ILE A 10 -16.17 -4.88 23.61
C ILE A 10 -16.82 -5.77 24.68
N VAL A 11 -16.76 -5.37 25.95
CA VAL A 11 -17.40 -6.10 27.05
C VAL A 11 -18.91 -6.17 26.85
N LEU A 12 -19.55 -5.08 26.46
CA LEU A 12 -20.99 -5.05 26.17
C LEU A 12 -21.36 -6.02 25.05
N ILE A 13 -20.60 -6.05 23.96
CA ILE A 13 -20.80 -7.00 22.86
C ILE A 13 -20.70 -8.45 23.37
N PHE A 14 -19.71 -8.75 24.19
CA PHE A 14 -19.54 -10.08 24.80
C PHE A 14 -20.74 -10.47 25.67
N VAL A 15 -21.20 -9.55 26.51
CA VAL A 15 -22.39 -9.77 27.37
C VAL A 15 -23.65 -10.00 26.53
N VAL A 16 -23.85 -9.22 25.46
CA VAL A 16 -25.00 -9.40 24.56
C VAL A 16 -24.96 -10.76 23.87
N ILE A 17 -23.79 -11.18 23.33
CA ILE A 17 -23.61 -12.50 22.71
C ILE A 17 -23.91 -13.62 23.71
N PHE A 18 -23.41 -13.51 24.96
CA PHE A 18 -23.65 -14.47 26.01
C PHE A 18 -25.14 -14.56 26.37
N GLN A 19 -25.83 -13.43 26.47
CA GLN A 19 -27.28 -13.40 26.77
C GLN A 19 -28.09 -14.01 25.62
N ILE A 20 -27.72 -13.76 24.38
CA ILE A 20 -28.36 -14.38 23.21
C ILE A 20 -28.18 -15.91 23.23
N ALA A 21 -26.96 -16.40 23.54
CA ALA A 21 -26.70 -17.83 23.66
C ALA A 21 -27.51 -18.47 24.76
N LYS A 22 -27.62 -17.85 25.95
CA LYS A 22 -28.44 -18.33 27.05
C LYS A 22 -29.94 -18.30 26.74
N ALA A 23 -30.44 -17.25 26.11
CA ALA A 23 -31.81 -17.17 25.65
C ALA A 23 -32.15 -18.29 24.65
N SER A 24 -31.23 -18.59 23.73
CA SER A 24 -31.35 -19.72 22.78
C SER A 24 -31.43 -21.08 23.49
N GLU A 25 -30.63 -21.30 24.54
CA GLU A 25 -30.64 -22.49 25.36
C GLU A 25 -32.01 -22.66 26.09
N TYR A 26 -32.53 -21.61 26.71
CA TYR A 26 -33.85 -21.64 27.36
C TYR A 26 -35.00 -21.88 26.37
N VAL A 27 -34.94 -21.29 25.18
CA VAL A 27 -35.92 -21.54 24.11
C VAL A 27 -35.86 -22.99 23.65
N SER A 28 -34.67 -23.61 23.59
CA SER A 28 -34.50 -25.03 23.26
C SER A 28 -35.16 -25.95 24.28
N ILE A 29 -35.03 -25.66 25.59
CA ILE A 29 -35.63 -26.41 26.65
C ILE A 29 -37.19 -26.29 26.64
N LEU A 30 -37.70 -25.09 26.40
CA LEU A 30 -39.14 -24.81 26.46
C LEU A 30 -39.91 -25.27 25.21
N LYS A 31 -39.34 -25.14 24.01
CA LYS A 31 -40.01 -25.44 22.74
C LYS A 31 -39.62 -26.77 22.10
N GLY A 32 -38.64 -27.45 22.67
CA GLY A 32 -38.02 -28.66 22.09
C GLY A 32 -36.93 -28.31 21.09
N GLU A 33 -35.93 -29.20 20.99
CA GLU A 33 -34.70 -28.99 20.20
C GLU A 33 -34.97 -28.77 18.70
N GLU A 34 -35.91 -29.50 18.13
CA GLU A 34 -36.20 -29.44 16.68
C GLU A 34 -36.81 -28.08 16.29
N VAL A 35 -37.74 -27.56 17.07
CA VAL A 35 -38.38 -26.27 16.83
C VAL A 35 -37.38 -25.14 17.03
N SER A 36 -36.56 -25.23 18.08
CA SER A 36 -35.49 -24.26 18.36
C SER A 36 -34.47 -24.23 17.25
N ARG A 37 -34.02 -25.39 16.76
CA ARG A 37 -33.04 -25.48 15.65
C ARG A 37 -33.56 -24.83 14.36
N LYS A 38 -34.81 -25.11 13.98
CA LYS A 38 -35.45 -24.48 12.80
C LYS A 38 -35.59 -22.97 12.96
N GLN A 39 -35.92 -22.49 14.14
CA GLN A 39 -36.02 -21.06 14.41
C GLN A 39 -34.64 -20.37 14.34
N ASN A 40 -33.62 -20.98 14.96
CA ASN A 40 -32.25 -20.48 14.95
C ASN A 40 -31.68 -20.42 13.52
N ASN A 41 -31.94 -21.46 12.70
CA ASN A 41 -31.50 -21.47 11.29
C ASN A 41 -32.09 -20.31 10.51
N LYS A 42 -33.38 -20.00 10.68
CA LYS A 42 -34.02 -18.84 10.03
C LYS A 42 -33.47 -17.51 10.50
N VAL A 43 -33.27 -17.36 11.81
CA VAL A 43 -32.70 -16.15 12.40
C VAL A 43 -31.26 -15.94 11.91
N ASN A 44 -30.43 -16.97 11.97
CA ASN A 44 -29.05 -16.90 11.49
C ASN A 44 -28.97 -16.60 9.99
N GLY A 45 -29.83 -17.24 9.18
CA GLY A 45 -29.91 -16.93 7.74
C GLY A 45 -30.27 -15.47 7.48
N PHE A 46 -31.22 -14.90 8.22
CA PHE A 46 -31.57 -13.49 8.11
C PHE A 46 -30.42 -12.57 8.60
N LEU A 47 -29.79 -12.92 9.73
CA LEU A 47 -28.65 -12.15 10.24
C LEU A 47 -27.47 -12.13 9.27
N MET A 48 -27.24 -13.20 8.51
CA MET A 48 -26.22 -13.23 7.45
C MET A 48 -26.52 -12.19 6.36
N VAL A 49 -27.76 -12.11 5.88
CA VAL A 49 -28.15 -11.10 4.89
C VAL A 49 -28.06 -9.68 5.48
N ALA A 50 -28.51 -9.49 6.71
CA ALA A 50 -28.41 -8.20 7.41
C ALA A 50 -26.94 -7.78 7.58
N PHE A 51 -26.06 -8.71 7.93
CA PHE A 51 -24.62 -8.46 8.04
C PHE A 51 -24.00 -8.05 6.69
N LEU A 52 -24.37 -8.70 5.60
CA LEU A 52 -23.92 -8.31 4.26
C LEU A 52 -24.33 -6.85 3.97
N VAL A 53 -25.60 -6.50 4.16
CA VAL A 53 -26.11 -5.15 3.87
C VAL A 53 -25.42 -4.11 4.76
N MET A 54 -25.35 -4.36 6.07
CA MET A 54 -24.70 -3.45 7.02
C MET A 54 -23.20 -3.34 6.75
N GLY A 55 -22.53 -4.46 6.40
CA GLY A 55 -21.12 -4.47 6.06
C GLY A 55 -20.83 -3.64 4.80
N MET A 56 -21.64 -3.77 3.76
CA MET A 56 -21.49 -2.96 2.53
C MET A 56 -21.74 -1.47 2.78
N ILE A 57 -22.74 -1.13 3.62
CA ILE A 57 -22.96 0.25 4.06
C ILE A 57 -21.75 0.75 4.85
N GLY A 58 -21.20 -0.09 5.73
CA GLY A 58 -19.99 0.21 6.51
C GLY A 58 -18.77 0.49 5.61
N VAL A 59 -18.54 -0.33 4.60
CA VAL A 59 -17.45 -0.10 3.62
C VAL A 59 -17.64 1.23 2.90
N TRP A 60 -18.85 1.50 2.41
CA TRP A 60 -19.17 2.78 1.75
C TRP A 60 -18.95 3.98 2.70
N TYR A 61 -19.41 3.88 3.94
CA TYR A 61 -19.27 4.93 4.93
C TYR A 61 -17.81 5.17 5.32
N CYS A 62 -17.03 4.11 5.55
CA CYS A 62 -15.59 4.21 5.81
C CYS A 62 -14.86 4.85 4.63
N ASN A 63 -15.18 4.46 3.40
CA ASN A 63 -14.60 5.08 2.22
C ASN A 63 -14.90 6.58 2.17
N LYS A 64 -16.15 6.99 2.42
CA LYS A 64 -16.53 8.41 2.45
C LYS A 64 -15.78 9.22 3.52
N LEU A 65 -15.52 8.61 4.69
CA LEU A 65 -14.84 9.28 5.81
C LEU A 65 -13.31 9.39 5.61
N TYR A 66 -12.70 8.38 5.02
CA TYR A 66 -11.23 8.23 5.04
C TYR A 66 -10.56 8.41 3.69
N PHE A 67 -11.26 8.25 2.57
CA PHE A 67 -10.65 8.38 1.25
C PHE A 67 -9.90 9.71 1.07
N GLY A 68 -10.51 10.83 1.45
CA GLY A 68 -9.89 12.14 1.37
C GLY A 68 -8.63 12.35 2.24
N LYS A 69 -8.34 11.40 3.15
CA LYS A 69 -7.13 11.39 4.00
C LYS A 69 -6.03 10.48 3.46
N THR A 70 -6.29 9.81 2.36
CA THR A 70 -5.32 8.89 1.72
C THR A 70 -4.50 9.65 0.67
N LEU A 71 -3.33 9.12 0.37
CA LEU A 71 -2.50 9.62 -0.74
C LEU A 71 -3.21 9.56 -2.09
N MET A 72 -4.17 8.65 -2.25
CA MET A 72 -4.97 8.48 -3.48
C MET A 72 -5.98 9.61 -3.71
N ALA A 73 -6.24 10.44 -2.72
CA ALA A 73 -7.12 11.61 -2.87
C ALA A 73 -6.45 12.77 -3.61
N VAL A 74 -5.13 12.72 -3.77
CA VAL A 74 -4.32 13.73 -4.46
C VAL A 74 -3.59 13.07 -5.60
N ASP A 75 -3.57 13.71 -6.75
CA ASP A 75 -2.82 13.26 -7.92
C ASP A 75 -1.35 12.99 -7.59
N SER A 76 -0.77 11.98 -8.24
CA SER A 76 0.66 11.74 -8.16
C SER A 76 1.46 12.99 -8.53
N ALA A 77 2.45 13.30 -7.72
CA ALA A 77 3.36 14.42 -7.97
C ALA A 77 4.43 14.11 -9.03
N SER A 78 4.45 12.91 -9.60
CA SER A 78 5.27 12.55 -10.76
C SER A 78 4.43 12.12 -11.95
N VAL A 79 4.99 12.27 -13.15
CA VAL A 79 4.34 11.83 -14.39
C VAL A 79 4.21 10.30 -14.41
N GLU A 80 5.26 9.60 -14.02
CA GLU A 80 5.35 8.14 -13.99
C GLU A 80 4.48 7.55 -12.87
N GLY A 81 4.35 8.24 -11.74
CA GLY A 81 3.51 7.82 -10.61
C GLY A 81 2.03 7.73 -10.97
N ALA A 82 1.55 8.47 -11.96
CA ALA A 82 0.19 8.33 -12.47
C ALA A 82 -0.08 6.93 -13.07
N ARG A 83 0.95 6.24 -13.57
CA ARG A 83 0.84 4.84 -14.04
C ARG A 83 0.68 3.88 -12.87
N VAL A 84 1.34 4.16 -11.74
CA VAL A 84 1.20 3.39 -10.49
C VAL A 84 -0.22 3.55 -9.96
N ASP A 85 -0.74 4.77 -9.90
CA ASP A 85 -2.11 5.05 -9.49
C ASP A 85 -3.13 4.35 -10.41
N SER A 86 -2.93 4.38 -11.73
CA SER A 86 -3.78 3.68 -12.69
C SER A 86 -3.78 2.15 -12.47
N MET A 87 -2.61 1.56 -12.23
CA MET A 87 -2.48 0.13 -11.94
C MET A 87 -3.18 -0.23 -10.63
N LEU A 88 -3.06 0.61 -9.59
CA LEU A 88 -3.76 0.42 -8.32
C LEU A 88 -5.27 0.45 -8.51
N TRP A 89 -5.80 1.42 -9.28
CA TRP A 89 -7.23 1.50 -9.56
C TRP A 89 -7.76 0.30 -10.34
N ILE A 90 -7.02 -0.19 -11.34
CA ILE A 90 -7.36 -1.42 -12.06
C ILE A 90 -7.41 -2.61 -11.09
N THR A 91 -6.41 -2.73 -10.23
CA THR A 91 -6.36 -3.81 -9.23
C THR A 91 -7.54 -3.71 -8.25
N ILE A 92 -7.84 -2.51 -7.72
CA ILE A 92 -8.99 -2.29 -6.83
C ILE A 92 -10.32 -2.60 -7.54
N ALA A 93 -10.46 -2.23 -8.81
CA ALA A 93 -11.67 -2.53 -9.57
C ALA A 93 -11.89 -4.05 -9.73
N ILE A 94 -10.85 -4.77 -10.14
CA ILE A 94 -10.91 -6.24 -10.30
C ILE A 94 -11.18 -6.92 -8.97
N THR A 95 -10.40 -6.61 -7.93
CA THR A 95 -10.57 -7.22 -6.60
C THR A 95 -11.88 -6.81 -5.95
N GLY A 96 -12.35 -5.60 -6.18
CA GLY A 96 -13.65 -5.11 -5.72
C GLY A 96 -14.83 -5.87 -6.34
N ILE A 97 -14.79 -6.15 -7.63
CA ILE A 97 -15.81 -6.98 -8.30
C ILE A 97 -15.83 -8.39 -7.68
N VAL A 98 -14.67 -9.00 -7.52
CA VAL A 98 -14.54 -10.34 -6.89
C VAL A 98 -15.03 -10.30 -5.45
N PHE A 99 -14.64 -9.28 -4.68
CA PHE A 99 -15.08 -9.09 -3.30
C PHE A 99 -16.61 -9.03 -3.21
N ILE A 100 -17.25 -8.17 -4.00
CA ILE A 100 -18.72 -8.01 -3.99
C ILE A 100 -19.39 -9.32 -4.41
N ALA A 101 -18.95 -9.93 -5.51
CA ALA A 101 -19.56 -11.17 -6.03
C ALA A 101 -19.44 -12.34 -5.03
N THR A 102 -18.27 -12.54 -4.45
CA THR A 102 -18.05 -13.63 -3.47
C THR A 102 -18.84 -13.42 -2.19
N HIS A 103 -18.94 -12.17 -1.68
CA HIS A 103 -19.74 -11.89 -0.48
C HIS A 103 -21.23 -12.06 -0.73
N ILE A 104 -21.76 -11.61 -1.89
CA ILE A 104 -23.16 -11.84 -2.25
C ILE A 104 -23.44 -13.36 -2.33
N LEU A 105 -22.59 -14.11 -3.02
CA LEU A 105 -22.76 -15.56 -3.14
C LEU A 105 -22.68 -16.27 -1.78
N LEU A 106 -21.68 -15.92 -0.96
CA LEU A 106 -21.49 -16.50 0.37
C LEU A 106 -22.73 -16.33 1.25
N PHE A 107 -23.16 -15.09 1.43
CA PHE A 107 -24.28 -14.76 2.35
C PHE A 107 -25.62 -15.21 1.77
N TRP A 108 -25.80 -15.12 0.44
CA TRP A 108 -26.98 -15.64 -0.22
C TRP A 108 -27.10 -17.16 -0.08
N PHE A 109 -26.00 -17.90 -0.25
CA PHE A 109 -26.01 -19.34 -0.10
C PHE A 109 -26.22 -19.75 1.36
N ALA A 110 -25.62 -19.07 2.33
CA ALA A 110 -25.88 -19.29 3.74
C ALA A 110 -27.36 -19.10 4.10
N TYR A 111 -28.00 -18.07 3.54
CA TYR A 111 -29.44 -17.84 3.71
C TYR A 111 -30.28 -18.88 2.96
N ARG A 112 -29.95 -19.17 1.70
CA ARG A 112 -30.80 -20.00 0.81
C ARG A 112 -30.70 -21.48 1.13
N TYR A 113 -29.55 -21.96 1.55
CA TYR A 113 -29.27 -23.39 1.76
C TYR A 113 -29.21 -23.79 3.24
N GLN A 114 -29.76 -23.00 4.13
CA GLN A 114 -29.96 -23.39 5.53
C GLN A 114 -30.73 -24.73 5.63
N GLU A 115 -30.51 -25.49 6.68
CA GLU A 115 -31.18 -26.77 6.93
C GLU A 115 -32.69 -26.64 6.85
N SER A 116 -33.35 -27.59 6.18
CA SER A 116 -34.81 -27.65 6.02
C SER A 116 -35.26 -29.07 5.77
N ASP A 117 -36.36 -29.47 6.40
CA ASP A 117 -36.96 -30.82 6.19
C ASP A 117 -37.40 -31.05 4.74
N LYS A 118 -37.59 -29.99 3.96
CA LYS A 118 -38.03 -30.06 2.56
C LYS A 118 -36.89 -30.32 1.58
N ARG A 119 -35.65 -30.34 2.05
CA ARG A 119 -34.45 -30.48 1.21
C ARG A 119 -33.53 -31.54 1.76
N LYS A 120 -33.07 -32.43 0.88
CA LYS A 120 -32.01 -33.39 1.18
C LYS A 120 -30.65 -32.80 0.81
N VAL A 121 -29.68 -33.01 1.66
CA VAL A 121 -28.28 -32.66 1.36
C VAL A 121 -27.78 -33.55 0.24
N PHE A 122 -27.17 -32.95 -0.76
CA PHE A 122 -26.49 -33.65 -1.83
C PHE A 122 -24.99 -33.54 -1.64
N TYR A 123 -24.31 -34.67 -1.54
CA TYR A 123 -22.86 -34.71 -1.43
C TYR A 123 -22.22 -34.60 -2.81
N PHE A 124 -21.50 -33.51 -3.04
CA PHE A 124 -20.88 -33.21 -4.32
C PHE A 124 -19.43 -32.75 -4.10
N PRO A 125 -18.48 -33.70 -3.85
CA PRO A 125 -17.13 -33.38 -3.39
C PRO A 125 -16.23 -32.81 -4.50
N HIS A 126 -16.50 -33.14 -5.77
CA HIS A 126 -15.63 -32.76 -6.90
C HIS A 126 -16.42 -32.21 -8.08
N ASN A 127 -15.90 -31.15 -8.67
CA ASN A 127 -16.40 -30.61 -9.93
C ASN A 127 -15.26 -30.02 -10.76
N ASN A 128 -14.65 -30.82 -11.60
CA ASN A 128 -13.51 -30.45 -12.42
C ASN A 128 -13.75 -29.18 -13.27
N LYS A 129 -15.00 -28.96 -13.73
CA LYS A 129 -15.33 -27.75 -14.51
C LYS A 129 -15.25 -26.48 -13.66
N LEU A 130 -15.78 -26.53 -12.45
CA LEU A 130 -15.67 -25.42 -11.51
C LEU A 130 -14.23 -25.20 -11.05
N GLU A 131 -13.50 -26.29 -10.78
CA GLU A 131 -12.10 -26.24 -10.38
C GLU A 131 -11.23 -25.59 -11.45
N VAL A 132 -11.40 -25.98 -12.71
CA VAL A 132 -10.72 -25.34 -13.84
C VAL A 132 -11.09 -23.87 -13.96
N LEU A 133 -12.37 -23.52 -13.81
CA LEU A 133 -12.84 -22.14 -13.92
C LEU A 133 -12.19 -21.22 -12.88
N TRP A 134 -12.26 -21.58 -11.60
CA TRP A 134 -11.73 -20.73 -10.54
C TRP A 134 -10.20 -20.74 -10.40
N THR A 135 -9.53 -21.66 -11.10
CA THR A 135 -8.08 -21.67 -11.21
C THR A 135 -7.59 -20.86 -12.40
N ILE A 136 -8.15 -21.10 -13.59
CA ILE A 136 -7.66 -20.49 -14.83
C ILE A 136 -8.01 -19.00 -14.90
N VAL A 137 -9.24 -18.61 -14.52
CA VAL A 137 -9.66 -17.19 -14.61
C VAL A 137 -8.78 -16.30 -13.73
N PRO A 138 -8.57 -16.58 -12.42
CA PRO A 138 -7.65 -15.80 -11.61
C PRO A 138 -6.19 -15.86 -12.10
N ALA A 139 -5.73 -17.02 -12.59
CA ALA A 139 -4.37 -17.15 -13.11
C ALA A 139 -4.11 -16.23 -14.32
N ILE A 140 -5.07 -16.14 -15.25
CA ILE A 140 -4.98 -15.21 -16.40
C ILE A 140 -4.95 -13.76 -15.91
N VAL A 141 -5.87 -13.38 -15.02
CA VAL A 141 -5.96 -12.02 -14.47
C VAL A 141 -4.66 -11.63 -13.76
N LEU A 142 -4.14 -12.51 -12.90
CA LEU A 142 -2.89 -12.27 -12.18
C LEU A 142 -1.70 -12.15 -13.15
N THR A 143 -1.64 -13.01 -14.17
CA THR A 143 -0.59 -12.94 -15.19
C THR A 143 -0.60 -11.59 -15.89
N VAL A 144 -1.78 -11.10 -16.31
CA VAL A 144 -1.90 -9.77 -16.94
C VAL A 144 -1.44 -8.66 -16.00
N LEU A 145 -1.88 -8.69 -14.72
CA LEU A 145 -1.45 -7.69 -13.73
C LEU A 145 0.06 -7.72 -13.48
N VAL A 146 0.66 -8.90 -13.40
CA VAL A 146 2.12 -9.06 -13.24
C VAL A 146 2.87 -8.49 -14.45
N VAL A 147 2.42 -8.77 -15.68
CA VAL A 147 3.05 -8.24 -16.90
C VAL A 147 2.99 -6.70 -16.92
N ILE A 148 1.84 -6.11 -16.56
CA ILE A 148 1.70 -4.64 -16.45
C ILE A 148 2.64 -4.09 -15.38
N GLY A 149 2.70 -4.75 -14.21
CA GLY A 149 3.58 -4.36 -13.10
C GLY A 149 5.06 -4.41 -13.48
N LEU A 150 5.52 -5.49 -14.11
CA LEU A 150 6.89 -5.63 -14.59
C LEU A 150 7.24 -4.57 -15.65
N ARG A 151 6.32 -4.28 -16.57
CA ARG A 151 6.52 -3.20 -17.55
C ARG A 151 6.74 -1.84 -16.89
N ASN A 152 5.96 -1.52 -15.87
CA ASN A 152 6.13 -0.28 -15.11
C ASN A 152 7.46 -0.30 -14.33
N TRP A 153 7.79 -1.42 -13.70
CA TRP A 153 9.05 -1.58 -12.98
C TRP A 153 10.27 -1.32 -13.88
N PHE A 154 10.33 -1.97 -15.05
CA PHE A 154 11.41 -1.77 -16.00
C PHE A 154 11.47 -0.35 -16.56
N LEU A 155 10.34 0.36 -16.62
CA LEU A 155 10.32 1.76 -16.99
C LEU A 155 11.03 2.62 -15.93
N PHE A 156 10.69 2.45 -14.65
CA PHE A 156 11.19 3.31 -13.56
C PHE A 156 12.64 3.02 -13.18
N THR A 157 13.09 1.78 -13.38
CA THR A 157 14.46 1.34 -13.06
C THR A 157 15.39 1.33 -14.27
N GLY A 158 14.85 1.52 -15.46
CA GLY A 158 15.61 1.60 -16.70
C GLY A 158 16.33 2.95 -16.88
N GLU A 159 16.87 3.17 -18.08
CA GLU A 159 17.55 4.42 -18.38
C GLU A 159 16.55 5.58 -18.49
N PRO A 160 16.83 6.72 -17.85
CA PRO A 160 16.01 7.91 -17.94
C PRO A 160 16.12 8.57 -19.32
N PRO A 161 15.23 9.52 -19.66
CA PRO A 161 15.38 10.38 -20.81
C PRO A 161 16.75 11.09 -20.83
N GLN A 162 17.26 11.40 -22.03
CA GLN A 162 18.46 12.21 -22.17
C GLN A 162 18.32 13.55 -21.43
N ASN A 163 19.40 14.06 -20.85
CA ASN A 163 19.43 15.27 -20.03
C ASN A 163 18.67 15.18 -18.70
N ALA A 164 18.41 13.99 -18.17
CA ALA A 164 17.89 13.83 -16.82
C ALA A 164 18.86 14.45 -15.81
N MET A 165 18.30 15.09 -14.78
CA MET A 165 19.05 15.54 -13.61
C MET A 165 19.49 14.31 -12.81
N VAL A 166 20.76 14.22 -12.44
CA VAL A 166 21.27 13.16 -11.58
C VAL A 166 21.31 13.64 -10.14
N VAL A 167 20.80 12.82 -9.22
CA VAL A 167 20.92 13.06 -7.77
C VAL A 167 21.35 11.76 -7.11
N GLU A 168 22.48 11.79 -6.42
CA GLU A 168 22.84 10.66 -5.57
C GLU A 168 22.21 10.83 -4.19
N VAL A 169 21.54 9.78 -3.71
CA VAL A 169 20.88 9.73 -2.41
C VAL A 169 21.54 8.66 -1.56
N THR A 170 22.12 9.04 -0.45
CA THR A 170 22.79 8.11 0.46
C THR A 170 22.09 8.11 1.82
N GLY A 171 21.60 6.95 2.23
CA GLY A 171 21.02 6.74 3.56
C GLY A 171 22.10 6.55 4.61
N LYS A 172 21.86 7.10 5.80
CA LYS A 172 22.62 6.81 7.03
C LYS A 172 21.69 6.88 8.23
N GLN A 173 22.05 6.24 9.31
CA GLN A 173 21.33 6.32 10.59
C GLN A 173 21.59 7.70 11.24
N PHE A 174 20.65 8.63 11.33
CA PHE A 174 19.28 8.57 10.84
C PHE A 174 19.02 9.80 9.97
N ASN A 175 19.62 9.88 8.81
CA ASN A 175 19.52 11.04 7.92
C ASN A 175 19.73 10.64 6.44
N TRP A 176 19.36 11.52 5.53
CA TRP A 176 19.63 11.42 4.10
C TRP A 176 20.69 12.41 3.68
N ILE A 177 21.58 11.99 2.79
CA ILE A 177 22.61 12.85 2.17
C ILE A 177 22.34 12.88 0.67
N PHE A 178 22.23 14.07 0.12
CA PHE A 178 22.00 14.28 -1.31
C PHE A 178 23.24 14.90 -1.93
N ARG A 179 23.66 14.35 -3.09
CA ARG A 179 24.77 14.86 -3.85
C ARG A 179 24.35 15.08 -5.29
N TYR A 180 24.71 16.23 -5.81
CA TYR A 180 24.44 16.66 -7.17
C TYR A 180 25.76 16.79 -7.92
N PRO A 181 25.86 16.31 -9.19
CA PRO A 181 26.98 16.61 -10.01
C PRO A 181 27.03 18.13 -10.26
N GLY A 182 28.21 18.67 -10.27
CA GLY A 182 28.40 20.09 -10.46
C GLY A 182 28.17 20.53 -11.92
N LYS A 183 29.01 21.43 -12.42
CA LYS A 183 28.89 21.98 -13.77
C LYS A 183 29.32 20.99 -14.85
N ASP A 184 30.21 20.05 -14.52
CA ASP A 184 30.67 19.01 -15.43
C ASP A 184 29.64 17.89 -15.64
N GLY A 185 28.60 17.81 -14.81
CA GLY A 185 27.52 16.81 -14.87
C GLY A 185 27.94 15.41 -14.46
N ALA A 186 29.12 15.23 -13.85
CA ALA A 186 29.66 13.95 -13.40
C ALA A 186 29.83 13.94 -11.87
N LEU A 187 29.61 12.78 -11.25
CA LEU A 187 29.84 12.61 -9.82
C LEU A 187 31.25 12.07 -9.57
N GLY A 188 31.98 12.68 -8.64
CA GLY A 188 33.29 12.21 -8.21
C GLY A 188 33.23 10.85 -7.53
N LYS A 189 34.38 10.13 -7.54
CA LYS A 189 34.51 8.80 -6.92
C LYS A 189 34.45 8.87 -5.41
N LYS A 190 33.96 7.79 -4.80
CA LYS A 190 33.87 7.59 -3.35
C LYS A 190 34.62 6.34 -2.91
N TYR A 191 35.13 6.37 -1.70
CA TYR A 191 35.71 5.22 -1.05
C TYR A 191 35.31 5.18 0.42
N PHE A 192 34.68 4.10 0.85
CA PHE A 192 34.08 4.00 2.18
C PHE A 192 35.07 4.24 3.34
N LYS A 193 36.37 3.91 3.16
CA LYS A 193 37.39 4.15 4.20
C LYS A 193 37.74 5.62 4.39
N ASN A 194 37.38 6.49 3.44
CA ASN A 194 37.57 7.94 3.54
C ASN A 194 36.42 8.63 4.25
N ILE A 195 35.41 7.90 4.69
CA ILE A 195 34.25 8.48 5.37
C ILE A 195 34.68 9.07 6.72
N ASN A 196 34.39 10.36 6.86
CA ASN A 196 34.56 11.11 8.11
C ASN A 196 33.33 11.99 8.31
N ASP A 197 32.67 11.85 9.45
CA ASP A 197 31.41 12.57 9.71
C ASP A 197 31.55 14.09 9.83
N VAL A 198 32.78 14.62 9.96
CA VAL A 198 33.07 16.05 10.06
C VAL A 198 33.36 16.66 8.70
N ASP A 199 34.31 16.09 7.97
CA ASP A 199 34.87 16.74 6.77
C ASP A 199 34.50 16.04 5.48
N ASN A 200 34.20 14.73 5.51
CA ASN A 200 33.98 13.91 4.32
C ASN A 200 32.89 12.84 4.51
N ILE A 201 31.70 13.31 4.70
CA ILE A 201 30.51 12.52 5.04
C ILE A 201 30.18 11.40 4.01
N LEU A 202 30.61 11.53 2.76
CA LEU A 202 30.39 10.57 1.67
C LEU A 202 31.63 9.75 1.32
N GLY A 203 32.80 10.07 1.89
CA GLY A 203 34.05 9.40 1.56
C GLY A 203 34.58 9.75 0.17
N LEU A 204 34.44 11.01 -0.24
CA LEU A 204 34.95 11.49 -1.54
C LEU A 204 36.44 11.31 -1.64
N ILE A 205 36.93 11.01 -2.84
CA ILE A 205 38.34 10.94 -3.18
C ILE A 205 38.75 12.30 -3.69
N TRP A 206 39.44 13.08 -2.86
CA TRP A 206 39.79 14.48 -3.17
C TRP A 206 40.74 14.65 -4.36
N ASP A 207 41.47 13.60 -4.73
CA ASP A 207 42.34 13.60 -5.92
C ASP A 207 41.53 13.46 -7.23
N ASP A 208 40.25 13.11 -7.13
CA ASP A 208 39.38 13.01 -8.29
C ASP A 208 38.78 14.38 -8.63
N GLN A 209 39.24 14.94 -9.75
CA GLN A 209 38.82 16.26 -10.23
C GLN A 209 37.30 16.38 -10.43
N LEU A 210 36.63 15.28 -10.81
CA LEU A 210 35.19 15.24 -11.05
C LEU A 210 34.35 15.50 -9.76
N GLY A 211 34.93 15.27 -8.59
CA GLY A 211 34.25 15.51 -7.32
C GLY A 211 34.36 16.92 -6.76
N HIS A 212 35.19 17.79 -7.37
CA HIS A 212 35.52 19.09 -6.79
C HIS A 212 34.35 20.10 -6.85
N ASP A 213 33.46 19.95 -7.82
CA ASP A 213 32.30 20.82 -8.00
C ASP A 213 30.97 20.16 -7.58
N ASP A 214 31.04 18.94 -7.03
CA ASP A 214 29.87 18.26 -6.44
C ASP A 214 29.24 19.08 -5.31
N VAL A 215 27.93 19.20 -5.34
CA VAL A 215 27.17 19.90 -4.28
C VAL A 215 26.52 18.88 -3.36
N VAL A 216 26.85 18.95 -2.07
CA VAL A 216 26.30 18.03 -1.04
C VAL A 216 25.34 18.79 -0.12
N THR A 217 24.15 18.20 0.12
CA THR A 217 23.17 18.70 1.08
C THR A 217 22.69 17.57 2.00
N THR A 218 22.33 17.90 3.24
CA THR A 218 21.91 16.90 4.25
C THR A 218 20.49 17.11 4.77
N THR A 219 19.81 18.18 4.36
CA THR A 219 18.51 18.55 4.90
C THR A 219 17.40 18.55 3.85
N THR A 220 17.75 18.94 2.62
CA THR A 220 16.73 19.15 1.58
C THR A 220 17.22 18.62 0.24
N MET A 221 16.39 17.84 -0.42
CA MET A 221 16.59 17.44 -1.80
C MET A 221 15.88 18.44 -2.73
N TYR A 222 16.63 19.02 -3.67
CA TYR A 222 16.11 19.99 -4.63
C TYR A 222 15.90 19.32 -5.99
N LEU A 223 14.67 19.42 -6.51
CA LEU A 223 14.28 18.85 -7.80
C LEU A 223 13.68 19.93 -8.70
N VAL A 224 13.80 19.77 -10.01
CA VAL A 224 13.28 20.70 -11.00
C VAL A 224 11.99 20.15 -11.61
N LYS A 225 10.89 20.91 -11.51
CA LYS A 225 9.61 20.56 -12.13
C LYS A 225 9.78 20.37 -13.65
N GLY A 226 9.18 19.31 -14.17
CA GLY A 226 9.18 19.00 -15.60
C GLY A 226 10.48 18.43 -16.15
N LYS A 227 11.54 18.30 -15.34
CA LYS A 227 12.80 17.67 -15.72
C LYS A 227 12.90 16.28 -15.14
N ALA A 228 13.19 15.27 -15.95
CA ALA A 228 13.43 13.92 -15.47
C ALA A 228 14.60 13.90 -14.47
N VAL A 229 14.46 13.14 -13.41
CA VAL A 229 15.45 12.99 -12.34
C VAL A 229 15.81 11.52 -12.18
N LYS A 230 17.10 11.18 -12.34
CA LYS A 230 17.67 9.87 -12.01
C LYS A 230 18.21 9.92 -10.59
N LEU A 231 17.66 9.10 -9.72
CA LEU A 231 18.22 8.89 -8.39
C LEU A 231 19.20 7.70 -8.44
N ILE A 232 20.42 7.91 -7.94
CA ILE A 232 21.40 6.85 -7.66
C ILE A 232 21.38 6.67 -6.15
N ILE A 233 20.89 5.54 -5.70
CA ILE A 233 20.53 5.32 -4.30
C ILE A 233 21.48 4.32 -3.68
N GLY A 234 22.00 4.64 -2.52
CA GLY A 234 22.89 3.77 -1.74
C GLY A 234 22.77 4.02 -0.26
N SER A 235 23.48 3.22 0.50
CA SER A 235 23.55 3.34 1.95
C SER A 235 25.00 3.32 2.41
N ARG A 236 25.23 3.99 3.52
CA ARG A 236 26.53 4.11 4.22
C ARG A 236 26.71 3.03 5.33
N ASP A 237 25.60 2.54 5.88
CA ASP A 237 25.58 1.68 7.07
C ASP A 237 24.67 0.45 6.89
N VAL A 238 23.37 0.58 7.12
CA VAL A 238 22.40 -0.50 7.03
C VAL A 238 21.48 -0.31 5.82
N ILE A 239 20.58 -1.25 5.56
CA ILE A 239 19.57 -1.07 4.52
C ILE A 239 18.57 0.01 4.96
N HIS A 240 18.34 0.97 4.08
CA HIS A 240 17.28 1.98 4.18
C HIS A 240 16.34 1.82 2.99
N ASP A 241 15.29 2.61 2.96
CA ASP A 241 14.36 2.67 1.84
C ASP A 241 13.99 4.12 1.51
N VAL A 242 14.29 4.54 0.30
CA VAL A 242 13.90 5.86 -0.20
C VAL A 242 12.42 5.85 -0.55
N GLY A 243 11.58 6.32 0.36
CA GLY A 243 10.14 6.48 0.19
C GLY A 243 9.78 7.89 -0.26
N LEU A 244 9.31 8.06 -1.50
CA LEU A 244 8.80 9.32 -2.05
C LEU A 244 7.31 9.18 -2.33
N SER A 245 6.50 9.10 -1.27
CA SER A 245 5.10 8.70 -1.31
C SER A 245 4.24 9.56 -2.25
N HIS A 246 4.42 10.87 -2.28
CA HIS A 246 3.68 11.77 -3.17
C HIS A 246 4.06 11.58 -4.65
N PHE A 247 5.28 11.12 -4.94
CA PHE A 247 5.73 10.79 -6.29
C PHE A 247 5.39 9.35 -6.70
N ARG A 248 4.86 8.52 -5.77
CA ARG A 248 4.60 7.07 -5.94
C ARG A 248 5.87 6.28 -6.26
N MET A 249 7.00 6.72 -5.73
CA MET A 249 8.32 6.14 -5.94
C MET A 249 8.87 5.57 -4.64
N LYS A 250 9.47 4.39 -4.74
CA LYS A 250 10.09 3.69 -3.63
C LYS A 250 11.23 2.81 -4.12
N MET A 251 12.37 2.85 -3.42
CA MET A 251 13.54 2.04 -3.77
C MET A 251 14.45 1.84 -2.57
N ASP A 252 14.88 0.61 -2.37
CA ASP A 252 15.82 0.27 -1.31
C ASP A 252 17.21 0.89 -1.52
N ALA A 253 17.78 1.41 -0.44
CA ALA A 253 19.16 1.89 -0.34
C ALA A 253 20.00 0.81 0.34
N VAL A 254 20.77 0.06 -0.46
CA VAL A 254 21.54 -1.11 0.00
C VAL A 254 23.00 -0.75 0.14
N PRO A 255 23.69 -1.10 1.26
CA PRO A 255 25.13 -0.90 1.40
C PRO A 255 25.91 -1.66 0.33
N GLY A 256 26.79 -0.95 -0.38
CA GLY A 256 27.67 -1.53 -1.40
C GLY A 256 27.01 -1.90 -2.74
N ILE A 257 25.70 -1.79 -2.87
CA ILE A 257 24.96 -2.07 -4.11
C ILE A 257 24.12 -0.84 -4.47
N PRO A 258 24.54 -0.02 -5.44
CA PRO A 258 23.74 1.11 -5.88
C PRO A 258 22.47 0.64 -6.60
N THR A 259 21.34 1.16 -6.19
CA THR A 259 20.06 1.01 -6.89
C THR A 259 19.71 2.30 -7.63
N THR A 260 18.86 2.22 -8.65
CA THR A 260 18.48 3.38 -9.44
C THR A 260 16.99 3.42 -9.70
N MET A 261 16.42 4.62 -9.67
CA MET A 261 15.08 4.90 -10.18
C MET A 261 15.03 6.28 -10.80
N TRP A 262 14.08 6.52 -11.69
CA TRP A 262 13.87 7.84 -12.24
C TRP A 262 12.40 8.21 -12.35
N PHE A 263 12.12 9.50 -12.27
CA PHE A 263 10.78 10.06 -12.42
C PHE A 263 10.85 11.54 -12.83
N THR A 264 9.72 12.08 -13.29
CA THR A 264 9.58 13.49 -13.68
C THR A 264 8.64 14.21 -12.71
N PRO A 265 9.14 15.16 -11.88
CA PRO A 265 8.30 15.95 -10.99
C PRO A 265 7.25 16.76 -11.77
N LYS A 266 5.98 16.62 -11.38
CA LYS A 266 4.83 17.25 -12.04
C LYS A 266 4.41 18.55 -11.35
N TYR A 267 4.53 18.61 -10.05
CA TYR A 267 4.11 19.75 -9.24
C TYR A 267 5.25 20.28 -8.35
N THR A 268 5.34 21.61 -8.25
CA THR A 268 6.22 22.26 -7.26
C THR A 268 5.62 22.14 -5.85
N THR A 269 6.43 22.36 -4.83
CA THR A 269 5.95 22.43 -3.43
C THR A 269 4.86 23.49 -3.26
N LYS A 270 4.96 24.63 -3.97
CA LYS A 270 3.94 25.69 -3.91
C LYS A 270 2.61 25.20 -4.50
N GLU A 271 2.63 24.59 -5.68
CA GLU A 271 1.43 24.04 -6.31
C GLU A 271 0.77 22.94 -5.47
N MET A 272 1.58 22.11 -4.80
CA MET A 272 1.04 21.10 -3.89
C MET A 272 0.38 21.69 -2.64
N LYS A 273 0.87 22.81 -2.12
CA LYS A 273 0.17 23.54 -1.03
C LYS A 273 -1.22 23.96 -1.45
N GLU A 274 -1.37 24.42 -2.69
CA GLU A 274 -2.66 24.81 -3.26
C GLU A 274 -3.57 23.60 -3.51
N LEU A 275 -3.04 22.54 -4.14
CA LEU A 275 -3.78 21.30 -4.46
C LEU A 275 -4.27 20.56 -3.21
N THR A 276 -3.47 20.55 -2.15
CA THR A 276 -3.83 19.89 -0.89
C THR A 276 -4.58 20.77 0.08
N ASN A 277 -4.75 22.06 -0.26
CA ASN A 277 -5.26 23.11 0.64
C ASN A 277 -4.55 23.11 2.01
N ASN A 278 -3.24 22.82 2.00
CA ASN A 278 -2.39 22.77 3.19
C ASN A 278 -1.21 23.74 3.02
N PRO A 279 -1.21 24.89 3.67
CA PRO A 279 -0.12 25.88 3.55
C PRO A 279 1.22 25.38 4.12
N ASN A 280 1.17 24.37 4.99
CA ASN A 280 2.36 23.77 5.61
C ASN A 280 2.85 22.53 4.86
N PHE A 281 2.28 22.21 3.69
CA PHE A 281 2.72 21.07 2.91
C PHE A 281 4.20 21.18 2.54
N VAL A 282 4.92 20.09 2.75
CA VAL A 282 6.27 19.83 2.25
C VAL A 282 6.31 18.42 1.66
N TYR A 283 7.12 18.23 0.63
CA TYR A 283 7.45 16.89 0.21
C TYR A 283 8.36 16.24 1.25
N GLU A 284 8.12 14.98 1.50
CA GLU A 284 8.91 14.20 2.45
C GLU A 284 9.63 13.07 1.72
N ILE A 285 10.83 12.77 2.19
CA ILE A 285 11.54 11.52 1.92
C ILE A 285 11.55 10.73 3.22
N SER A 286 10.91 9.58 3.21
CA SER A 286 10.82 8.68 4.35
C SER A 286 11.81 7.52 4.23
N CYS A 287 12.12 6.91 5.36
CA CYS A 287 12.71 5.58 5.40
C CYS A 287 11.63 4.61 5.89
N ASP A 288 11.13 3.76 4.98
CA ASP A 288 10.07 2.80 5.29
C ASP A 288 10.65 1.42 5.67
N GLN A 289 11.97 1.34 5.86
CA GLN A 289 12.70 0.17 6.30
C GLN A 289 13.05 0.27 7.79
N MET A 290 13.00 -0.85 8.50
CA MET A 290 13.49 -0.90 9.88
C MET A 290 15.03 -0.86 9.87
N CYS A 291 15.60 0.32 10.08
CA CYS A 291 17.03 0.60 9.93
C CYS A 291 17.75 0.88 11.26
N GLY A 292 17.17 0.53 12.39
CA GLY A 292 17.76 0.68 13.74
C GLY A 292 16.74 1.13 14.78
N ASN A 293 17.19 1.23 16.04
CA ASN A 293 16.38 1.69 17.19
C ASN A 293 16.68 3.14 17.50
#